data_db997f743d239c66e49b16d1dee6dce2
#
_entry.id   db997f743d239c66e49b16d1dee6dce2
#
_cell.length_a   1.000
_cell.length_b   1.000
_cell.length_c   1.000
_cell.angle_alpha   90.00
_cell.angle_beta   90.00
_cell.angle_gamma   90.00
#
_symmetry.space_group_name_H-M   'P 1'
#
loop_
_entity.id
_entity.type
_entity.pdbx_description
1 polymer ?
#
loop_
_entity_poly.entity_id
_entity_poly.type
_entity_poly.pdbx_seq_one_letter_code
_entity_poly.pdbx_strand_id
1 'polypeptide(L)'
;RSLCVPSIRLRFCQDPIKEKILPQLPVSKFATAYQKGSTTRGNAEPHIGKKFLLKLDITDFFGSITFEQVQRTAFNTRYVSRQVGYLLTSLCCKNDSLPQGAATSPALSNIVMYRFDDYIGRWCSQRKIAYTRYCDDMTFSADRPLYGVYQKVKTMLREMGFELNELKTHFIGNDNRQNVTGLVVNEKLSIPSSYKRNLRQEIYYTLKFGIEDSIVHGNRLNFLEDGQPIRCPTYMTHLIGSVQYVLQIEPENRWFLNAKQKLLDYARAYFRDEGLGEE
;
A
#
# COMPACT_ATOMS: atom_id res chain seq x y z
N ARG A 1 -16.54 -1.14 -4.40
CA ARG A 1 -16.33 -1.18 -2.94
C ARG A 1 -17.00 0.04 -2.30
N SER A 2 -17.81 -0.16 -1.27
CA SER A 2 -18.44 0.94 -0.54
C SER A 2 -17.48 1.47 0.53
N LEU A 3 -17.13 2.76 0.46
CA LEU A 3 -16.29 3.41 1.49
C LEU A 3 -17.20 4.03 2.55
N CYS A 4 -16.93 3.71 3.81
CA CYS A 4 -17.62 4.28 4.96
C CYS A 4 -16.81 5.43 5.55
N VAL A 5 -17.13 6.66 5.13
CA VAL A 5 -16.48 7.86 5.68
C VAL A 5 -17.14 8.19 7.02
N PRO A 6 -16.39 8.26 8.14
CA PRO A 6 -16.95 8.66 9.43
C PRO A 6 -17.40 10.12 9.39
N SER A 7 -18.48 10.43 10.13
CA SER A 7 -18.87 11.83 10.34
C SER A 7 -17.75 12.62 11.04
N ILE A 8 -17.77 13.94 10.90
CA ILE A 8 -16.77 14.82 11.52
C ILE A 8 -16.68 14.57 13.04
N ARG A 9 -17.81 14.40 13.72
CA ARG A 9 -17.86 14.11 15.17
C ARG A 9 -17.22 12.77 15.52
N LEU A 10 -17.50 11.73 14.74
CA LEU A 10 -16.91 10.40 14.95
C LEU A 10 -15.41 10.42 14.68
N ARG A 11 -14.98 11.11 13.63
CA ARG A 11 -13.57 11.28 13.30
C ARG A 11 -12.81 11.98 14.43
N PHE A 12 -13.41 13.03 15.01
CA PHE A 12 -12.84 13.71 16.17
C PHE A 12 -12.58 12.78 17.37
N CYS A 13 -13.44 11.76 17.57
CA CYS A 13 -13.21 10.71 18.57
C CYS A 13 -12.17 9.65 18.12
N GLN A 14 -12.12 9.32 16.83
CA GLN A 14 -11.22 8.29 16.29
C GLN A 14 -9.77 8.78 16.19
N ASP A 15 -9.52 10.04 15.90
CA ASP A 15 -8.16 10.59 15.72
C ASP A 15 -7.30 10.43 17.00
N PRO A 16 -7.77 10.76 18.23
CA PRO A 16 -7.02 10.48 19.45
C PRO A 16 -6.77 8.98 19.71
N ILE A 17 -7.72 8.12 19.36
CA ILE A 17 -7.53 6.67 19.46
C ILE A 17 -6.38 6.23 18.57
N LYS A 18 -6.41 6.64 17.29
CA LYS A 18 -5.38 6.35 16.30
C LYS A 18 -3.99 6.88 16.69
N GLU A 19 -3.94 8.10 17.22
CA GLU A 19 -2.67 8.80 17.45
C GLU A 19 -2.04 8.50 18.81
N LYS A 20 -2.87 8.24 19.85
CA LYS A 20 -2.38 8.11 21.23
C LYS A 20 -2.52 6.71 21.80
N ILE A 21 -3.52 5.92 21.38
CA ILE A 21 -3.77 4.59 21.95
C ILE A 21 -3.17 3.48 21.09
N LEU A 22 -3.55 3.43 19.80
CA LEU A 22 -3.13 2.33 18.92
C LEU A 22 -1.61 2.22 18.72
N PRO A 23 -0.81 3.30 18.71
CA PRO A 23 0.65 3.18 18.58
C PRO A 23 1.35 2.52 19.78
N GLN A 24 0.66 2.39 20.93
CA GLN A 24 1.20 1.71 22.10
C GLN A 24 1.02 0.18 22.03
N LEU A 25 0.21 -0.31 21.10
CA LEU A 25 -0.09 -1.72 20.94
C LEU A 25 0.90 -2.41 19.98
N PRO A 26 1.20 -3.70 20.22
CA PRO A 26 2.17 -4.39 19.41
C PRO A 26 1.69 -4.64 17.99
N VAL A 27 2.57 -4.40 17.01
CA VAL A 27 2.40 -4.73 15.61
C VAL A 27 3.58 -5.55 15.13
N SER A 28 3.34 -6.54 14.28
CA SER A 28 4.39 -7.41 13.77
C SER A 28 5.30 -6.65 12.79
N LYS A 29 6.60 -6.93 12.84
CA LYS A 29 7.56 -6.45 11.85
C LYS A 29 7.32 -6.98 10.43
N PHE A 30 6.54 -8.04 10.31
CA PHE A 30 6.17 -8.64 9.02
C PHE A 30 4.95 -7.94 8.37
N ALA A 31 4.19 -7.14 9.13
CA ALA A 31 3.17 -6.25 8.59
C ALA A 31 3.85 -4.96 8.09
N THR A 32 3.89 -4.76 6.80
CA THR A 32 4.65 -3.70 6.12
C THR A 32 3.78 -2.56 5.59
N ALA A 33 2.46 -2.57 5.89
CA ALA A 33 1.53 -1.49 5.58
C ALA A 33 1.10 -0.77 6.86
N TYR A 34 0.65 0.48 6.71
CA TYR A 34 0.01 1.28 7.77
C TYR A 34 0.87 1.55 9.01
N GLN A 35 2.19 1.43 8.90
CA GLN A 35 3.14 1.79 9.95
C GLN A 35 3.97 2.99 9.50
N LYS A 36 4.43 3.79 10.48
CA LYS A 36 5.33 4.91 10.19
C LYS A 36 6.62 4.39 9.53
N GLY A 37 6.99 4.96 8.39
CA GLY A 37 8.16 4.54 7.61
C GLY A 37 7.93 3.33 6.69
N SER A 38 6.71 2.77 6.65
CA SER A 38 6.36 1.73 5.68
C SER A 38 6.48 2.22 4.25
N THR A 39 7.09 1.40 3.39
CA THR A 39 7.23 1.69 1.96
C THR A 39 6.95 0.45 1.13
N THR A 40 6.53 0.63 -0.11
CA THR A 40 6.39 -0.48 -1.07
C THR A 40 7.73 -1.18 -1.34
N ARG A 41 8.84 -0.43 -1.27
CA ARG A 41 10.20 -0.96 -1.34
C ARG A 41 10.49 -1.92 -0.18
N GLY A 42 10.25 -1.50 1.06
CA GLY A 42 10.47 -2.33 2.25
C GLY A 42 9.64 -3.61 2.26
N ASN A 43 8.43 -3.57 1.65
CA ASN A 43 7.62 -4.77 1.46
C ASN A 43 8.20 -5.72 0.41
N ALA A 44 8.76 -5.20 -0.69
CA ALA A 44 9.23 -6.00 -1.82
C ALA A 44 10.67 -6.53 -1.64
N GLU A 45 11.52 -5.80 -0.94
CA GLU A 45 12.96 -6.07 -0.81
C GLU A 45 13.30 -7.48 -0.29
N PRO A 46 12.61 -8.07 0.72
CA PRO A 46 12.88 -9.42 1.19
C PRO A 46 12.65 -10.53 0.15
N HIS A 47 11.93 -10.22 -0.93
CA HIS A 47 11.52 -11.17 -1.96
C HIS A 47 12.42 -11.16 -3.21
N ILE A 48 13.45 -10.31 -3.25
CA ILE A 48 14.35 -10.19 -4.40
C ILE A 48 15.10 -11.51 -4.64
N GLY A 49 15.18 -11.93 -5.92
CA GLY A 49 16.01 -13.04 -6.39
C GLY A 49 15.52 -14.42 -5.98
N LYS A 50 14.28 -14.57 -5.53
CA LYS A 50 13.72 -15.86 -5.11
C LYS A 50 13.14 -16.64 -6.29
N LYS A 51 13.36 -17.98 -6.30
CA LYS A 51 12.86 -18.83 -7.37
C LYS A 51 11.34 -18.96 -7.39
N PHE A 52 10.71 -18.95 -6.22
CA PHE A 52 9.25 -19.12 -6.09
C PHE A 52 8.67 -17.99 -5.25
N LEU A 53 7.57 -17.44 -5.74
CA LEU A 53 6.75 -16.44 -5.09
C LEU A 53 5.33 -16.97 -4.93
N LEU A 54 4.77 -16.85 -3.74
CA LEU A 54 3.36 -17.12 -3.44
C LEU A 54 2.72 -15.83 -2.97
N LYS A 55 1.63 -15.43 -3.64
CA LYS A 55 0.79 -14.30 -3.25
C LYS A 55 -0.55 -14.82 -2.81
N LEU A 56 -1.01 -14.32 -1.67
CA LEU A 56 -2.31 -14.62 -1.08
C LEU A 56 -3.02 -13.32 -0.73
N ASP A 57 -4.33 -13.27 -0.99
CA ASP A 57 -5.20 -12.12 -0.70
C ASP A 57 -6.31 -12.59 0.24
N ILE A 58 -6.64 -11.81 1.27
CA ILE A 58 -7.73 -12.13 2.19
C ILE A 58 -9.02 -11.51 1.65
N THR A 59 -10.06 -12.33 1.49
CA THR A 59 -11.39 -11.89 1.05
C THR A 59 -11.99 -10.95 2.10
N ASP A 60 -12.49 -9.79 1.65
CA ASP A 60 -13.14 -8.78 2.50
C ASP A 60 -12.44 -8.52 3.84
N PHE A 61 -11.13 -8.27 3.78
CA PHE A 61 -10.23 -8.25 4.95
C PHE A 61 -10.76 -7.42 6.12
N PHE A 62 -11.19 -6.17 5.87
CA PHE A 62 -11.71 -5.32 6.96
C PHE A 62 -13.08 -5.81 7.47
N GLY A 63 -13.98 -6.21 6.57
CA GLY A 63 -15.29 -6.73 6.93
C GLY A 63 -15.22 -8.06 7.70
N SER A 64 -14.16 -8.83 7.50
CA SER A 64 -13.92 -10.09 8.23
C SER A 64 -13.33 -9.90 9.63
N ILE A 65 -12.84 -8.69 9.96
CA ILE A 65 -12.35 -8.37 11.31
C ILE A 65 -13.54 -7.96 12.18
N THR A 66 -13.93 -8.86 13.10
CA THR A 66 -15.13 -8.67 13.93
C THR A 66 -14.90 -7.72 15.11
N PHE A 67 -16.00 -7.16 15.62
CA PHE A 67 -16.02 -6.37 16.86
C PHE A 67 -15.34 -7.10 18.02
N GLU A 68 -15.64 -8.40 18.19
CA GLU A 68 -15.05 -9.22 19.25
C GLU A 68 -13.52 -9.35 19.10
N GLN A 69 -13.04 -9.56 17.87
CA GLN A 69 -11.60 -9.63 17.61
C GLN A 69 -10.91 -8.32 17.97
N VAL A 70 -11.49 -7.17 17.60
CA VAL A 70 -10.96 -5.83 17.95
C VAL A 70 -10.93 -5.64 19.46
N GLN A 71 -12.07 -5.92 20.15
CA GLN A 71 -12.16 -5.77 21.59
C GLN A 71 -11.14 -6.65 22.33
N ARG A 72 -11.02 -7.90 21.90
CA ARG A 72 -10.13 -8.88 22.54
C ARG A 72 -8.64 -8.58 22.31
N THR A 73 -8.27 -8.00 21.17
CA THR A 73 -6.87 -7.75 20.81
C THR A 73 -6.40 -6.35 21.17
N ALA A 74 -7.16 -5.31 20.83
CA ALA A 74 -6.77 -3.92 21.01
C ALA A 74 -7.26 -3.32 22.33
N PHE A 75 -8.49 -3.61 22.74
CA PHE A 75 -9.14 -2.95 23.88
C PHE A 75 -9.57 -3.94 24.97
N ASN A 76 -8.72 -4.94 25.24
CA ASN A 76 -9.00 -5.95 26.25
C ASN A 76 -8.82 -5.45 27.68
N THR A 77 -9.35 -6.23 28.65
CA THR A 77 -9.35 -5.88 30.08
C THR A 77 -7.96 -5.78 30.73
N ARG A 78 -6.91 -6.19 30.03
CA ARG A 78 -5.53 -6.00 30.51
C ARG A 78 -5.11 -4.52 30.45
N TYR A 79 -5.65 -3.75 29.50
CA TYR A 79 -5.26 -2.36 29.25
C TYR A 79 -6.31 -1.36 29.74
N VAL A 80 -7.60 -1.72 29.62
CA VAL A 80 -8.73 -0.83 29.94
C VAL A 80 -9.86 -1.61 30.62
N SER A 81 -10.75 -0.92 31.37
CA SER A 81 -11.95 -1.57 31.90
C SER A 81 -12.84 -2.11 30.79
N ARG A 82 -13.65 -3.13 31.09
CA ARG A 82 -14.58 -3.74 30.10
C ARG A 82 -15.48 -2.73 29.43
N GLN A 83 -16.01 -1.77 30.18
CA GLN A 83 -16.89 -0.71 29.67
C GLN A 83 -16.17 0.23 28.71
N VAL A 84 -14.96 0.67 29.07
CA VAL A 84 -14.12 1.52 28.21
C VAL A 84 -13.71 0.76 26.95
N GLY A 85 -13.30 -0.51 27.06
CA GLY A 85 -12.95 -1.34 25.91
C GLY A 85 -14.11 -1.51 24.94
N TYR A 86 -15.32 -1.73 25.46
CA TYR A 86 -16.53 -1.79 24.62
C TYR A 86 -16.80 -0.47 23.90
N LEU A 87 -16.73 0.66 24.61
CA LEU A 87 -16.92 2.00 24.03
C LEU A 87 -15.89 2.29 22.92
N LEU A 88 -14.60 2.06 23.17
CA LEU A 88 -13.54 2.27 22.18
C LEU A 88 -13.75 1.40 20.94
N THR A 89 -14.14 0.14 21.13
CA THR A 89 -14.46 -0.76 20.01
C THR A 89 -15.67 -0.27 19.21
N SER A 90 -16.74 0.17 19.89
CA SER A 90 -17.94 0.73 19.25
C SER A 90 -17.66 1.97 18.41
N LEU A 91 -16.71 2.82 18.84
CA LEU A 91 -16.26 3.98 18.07
C LEU A 91 -15.48 3.60 16.81
N CYS A 92 -14.86 2.41 16.77
CA CYS A 92 -14.00 1.96 15.67
C CYS A 92 -14.70 1.00 14.70
N CYS A 93 -15.78 0.31 15.12
CA CYS A 93 -16.48 -0.67 14.33
C CYS A 93 -17.84 -0.13 13.81
N LYS A 94 -18.32 -0.74 12.72
CA LYS A 94 -19.65 -0.51 12.15
C LYS A 94 -20.22 -1.86 11.73
N ASN A 95 -21.50 -2.14 12.09
CA ASN A 95 -22.17 -3.42 11.79
C ASN A 95 -21.29 -4.62 12.18
N ASP A 96 -20.82 -4.61 13.43
CA ASP A 96 -19.98 -5.64 14.04
C ASP A 96 -18.64 -5.96 13.35
N SER A 97 -18.14 -5.08 12.47
CA SER A 97 -16.84 -5.27 11.80
C SER A 97 -16.09 -3.95 11.59
N LEU A 98 -14.83 -4.03 11.14
CA LEU A 98 -14.05 -2.85 10.77
C LEU A 98 -14.54 -2.27 9.44
N PRO A 99 -14.93 -0.98 9.41
CA PRO A 99 -15.35 -0.34 8.17
C PRO A 99 -14.14 0.02 7.27
N GLN A 100 -14.31 -0.10 5.95
CA GLN A 100 -13.39 0.48 4.99
C GLN A 100 -13.58 2.00 4.94
N GLY A 101 -12.51 2.77 5.24
CA GLY A 101 -12.53 4.23 5.20
C GLY A 101 -12.46 4.91 6.57
N ALA A 102 -12.58 4.19 7.70
CA ALA A 102 -12.33 4.77 9.01
C ALA A 102 -10.83 4.94 9.28
N ALA A 103 -10.46 6.01 9.98
CA ALA A 103 -9.08 6.34 10.27
C ALA A 103 -8.36 5.29 11.15
N THR A 104 -9.09 4.56 11.97
CA THR A 104 -8.59 3.55 12.92
C THR A 104 -8.43 2.16 12.31
N SER A 105 -9.22 1.81 11.26
CA SER A 105 -9.26 0.46 10.70
C SER A 105 -7.90 -0.07 10.23
N PRO A 106 -7.03 0.72 9.57
CA PRO A 106 -5.70 0.25 9.15
C PRO A 106 -4.81 -0.20 10.31
N ALA A 107 -4.74 0.60 11.38
CA ALA A 107 -3.93 0.25 12.55
C ALA A 107 -4.51 -0.94 13.32
N LEU A 108 -5.83 -0.97 13.51
CA LEU A 108 -6.52 -2.08 14.18
C LEU A 108 -6.36 -3.40 13.44
N SER A 109 -6.39 -3.40 12.11
CA SER A 109 -6.16 -4.62 11.33
C SER A 109 -4.77 -5.22 11.58
N ASN A 110 -3.74 -4.40 11.70
CA ASN A 110 -2.40 -4.86 12.04
C ASN A 110 -2.31 -5.42 13.47
N ILE A 111 -3.01 -4.81 14.42
CA ILE A 111 -3.05 -5.27 15.81
C ILE A 111 -3.78 -6.63 15.92
N VAL A 112 -4.91 -6.79 15.23
CA VAL A 112 -5.65 -8.06 15.20
C VAL A 112 -4.80 -9.17 14.60
N MET A 113 -4.08 -8.90 13.52
CA MET A 113 -3.22 -9.85 12.82
C MET A 113 -1.86 -10.09 13.51
N TYR A 114 -1.52 -9.36 14.58
CA TYR A 114 -0.19 -9.42 15.21
C TYR A 114 0.27 -10.83 15.54
N ARG A 115 -0.57 -11.64 16.19
CA ARG A 115 -0.21 -13.00 16.59
C ARG A 115 0.00 -13.94 15.42
N PHE A 116 -0.82 -13.80 14.39
CA PHE A 116 -0.70 -14.55 13.14
C PHE A 116 0.60 -14.19 12.42
N ASP A 117 0.83 -12.90 12.18
CA ASP A 117 2.02 -12.43 11.47
C ASP A 117 3.30 -12.83 12.19
N ASP A 118 3.35 -12.67 13.50
CA ASP A 118 4.52 -12.99 14.29
C ASP A 118 4.82 -14.50 14.31
N TYR A 119 3.79 -15.33 14.45
CA TYR A 119 3.95 -16.78 14.37
C TYR A 119 4.38 -17.24 12.98
N ILE A 120 3.66 -16.86 11.94
CA ILE A 120 3.96 -17.24 10.53
C ILE A 120 5.32 -16.70 10.12
N GLY A 121 5.63 -15.46 10.46
CA GLY A 121 6.91 -14.84 10.10
C GLY A 121 8.10 -15.55 10.72
N ARG A 122 8.02 -15.91 12.01
CA ARG A 122 9.08 -16.71 12.64
C ARG A 122 9.18 -18.12 12.06
N TRP A 123 8.05 -18.78 11.82
CA TRP A 123 7.99 -20.11 11.21
C TRP A 123 8.61 -20.10 9.80
N CYS A 124 8.34 -19.06 9.00
CA CYS A 124 8.93 -18.84 7.68
C CYS A 124 10.44 -18.59 7.79
N SER A 125 10.86 -17.69 8.70
CA SER A 125 12.27 -17.32 8.85
C SER A 125 13.15 -18.52 9.20
N GLN A 126 12.69 -19.41 10.11
CA GLN A 126 13.38 -20.66 10.45
C GLN A 126 13.57 -21.60 9.25
N ARG A 127 12.76 -21.41 8.18
CA ARG A 127 12.75 -22.24 6.97
C ARG A 127 13.32 -21.52 5.75
N LYS A 128 13.99 -20.38 5.94
CA LYS A 128 14.54 -19.53 4.87
C LYS A 128 13.48 -19.13 3.84
N ILE A 129 12.26 -18.87 4.31
CA ILE A 129 11.15 -18.33 3.52
C ILE A 129 11.00 -16.86 3.93
N ALA A 130 11.04 -15.94 2.97
CA ALA A 130 10.68 -14.55 3.20
C ALA A 130 9.16 -14.44 3.30
N TYR A 131 8.68 -13.65 4.26
CA TYR A 131 7.26 -13.33 4.46
C TYR A 131 7.08 -11.86 4.73
N THR A 132 6.12 -11.25 4.05
CA THR A 132 5.61 -9.92 4.37
C THR A 132 4.10 -9.88 4.16
N ARG A 133 3.41 -9.01 4.92
CA ARG A 133 2.00 -8.69 4.68
C ARG A 133 1.82 -7.19 4.47
N TYR A 134 1.21 -6.83 3.36
CA TYR A 134 0.83 -5.47 3.03
C TYR A 134 -0.70 -5.36 2.98
N CYS A 135 -1.32 -4.93 4.08
CA CYS A 135 -2.78 -4.93 4.26
C CYS A 135 -3.36 -6.36 4.23
N ASP A 136 -4.18 -6.66 3.24
CA ASP A 136 -4.77 -7.96 2.88
C ASP A 136 -3.85 -8.86 2.04
N ASP A 137 -2.86 -8.27 1.36
CA ASP A 137 -1.90 -8.99 0.52
C ASP A 137 -0.76 -9.62 1.36
N MET A 138 -0.66 -10.94 1.36
CA MET A 138 0.45 -11.69 1.94
C MET A 138 1.37 -12.20 0.84
N THR A 139 2.66 -11.97 1.00
CA THR A 139 3.69 -12.44 0.05
C THR A 139 4.67 -13.36 0.76
N PHE A 140 4.90 -14.52 0.15
CA PHE A 140 5.90 -15.50 0.58
C PHE A 140 6.85 -15.78 -0.57
N SER A 141 8.14 -15.94 -0.30
CA SER A 141 9.10 -16.31 -1.33
C SER A 141 10.24 -17.18 -0.81
N ALA A 142 10.70 -18.10 -1.63
CA ALA A 142 11.80 -19.01 -1.30
C ALA A 142 12.44 -19.59 -2.57
N ASP A 143 13.52 -20.36 -2.38
CA ASP A 143 14.19 -21.12 -3.47
C ASP A 143 13.63 -22.53 -3.62
N ARG A 144 12.47 -22.81 -3.06
CA ARG A 144 11.74 -24.09 -3.11
C ARG A 144 10.23 -23.86 -3.24
N PRO A 145 9.45 -24.84 -3.70
CA PRO A 145 7.99 -24.74 -3.81
C PRO A 145 7.30 -24.40 -2.48
N LEU A 146 6.23 -23.61 -2.54
CA LEU A 146 5.55 -23.00 -1.38
C LEU A 146 4.17 -23.58 -1.08
N TYR A 147 3.80 -24.74 -1.69
CA TYR A 147 2.47 -25.32 -1.48
C TYR A 147 2.17 -25.65 -0.01
N GLY A 148 3.14 -26.14 0.75
CA GLY A 148 2.99 -26.39 2.19
C GLY A 148 2.77 -25.11 3.01
N VAL A 149 3.31 -23.95 2.55
CA VAL A 149 3.05 -22.64 3.15
C VAL A 149 1.59 -22.25 2.94
N TYR A 150 1.10 -22.37 1.71
CA TYR A 150 -0.29 -22.10 1.36
C TYR A 150 -1.26 -22.89 2.25
N GLN A 151 -1.08 -24.19 2.37
CA GLN A 151 -1.96 -25.05 3.19
C GLN A 151 -1.96 -24.62 4.67
N LYS A 152 -0.77 -24.36 5.23
CA LYS A 152 -0.65 -23.92 6.61
C LYS A 152 -1.34 -22.58 6.85
N VAL A 153 -1.10 -21.58 5.99
CA VAL A 153 -1.69 -20.24 6.09
C VAL A 153 -3.21 -20.33 5.93
N LYS A 154 -3.71 -21.09 4.96
CA LYS A 154 -5.15 -21.30 4.73
C LYS A 154 -5.85 -21.87 5.96
N THR A 155 -5.27 -22.89 6.58
CA THR A 155 -5.83 -23.48 7.82
C THR A 155 -5.88 -22.47 8.95
N MET A 156 -4.77 -21.77 9.22
CA MET A 156 -4.70 -20.80 10.31
C MET A 156 -5.65 -19.61 10.12
N LEU A 157 -5.77 -19.11 8.90
CA LEU A 157 -6.69 -18.01 8.60
C LEU A 157 -8.15 -18.44 8.81
N ARG A 158 -8.52 -19.66 8.39
CA ARG A 158 -9.87 -20.21 8.65
C ARG A 158 -10.18 -20.31 10.13
N GLU A 159 -9.24 -20.76 10.95
CA GLU A 159 -9.39 -20.82 12.42
C GLU A 159 -9.61 -19.42 13.04
N MET A 160 -9.13 -18.37 12.37
CA MET A 160 -9.34 -16.98 12.76
C MET A 160 -10.62 -16.35 12.14
N GLY A 161 -11.36 -17.08 11.31
CA GLY A 161 -12.54 -16.56 10.63
C GLY A 161 -12.26 -15.78 9.33
N PHE A 162 -11.04 -15.91 8.77
CA PHE A 162 -10.69 -15.31 7.48
C PHE A 162 -10.71 -16.34 6.34
N GLU A 163 -11.02 -15.87 5.15
CA GLU A 163 -10.97 -16.68 3.93
C GLU A 163 -10.00 -16.11 2.91
N LEU A 164 -9.27 -16.99 2.22
CA LEU A 164 -8.42 -16.62 1.10
C LEU A 164 -9.24 -16.43 -0.17
N ASN A 165 -8.88 -15.42 -0.94
CA ASN A 165 -9.39 -15.24 -2.29
C ASN A 165 -8.62 -16.16 -3.25
N GLU A 166 -9.22 -17.29 -3.58
CA GLU A 166 -8.58 -18.31 -4.46
C GLU A 166 -8.29 -17.75 -5.86
N LEU A 167 -9.10 -16.83 -6.37
CA LEU A 167 -8.89 -16.20 -7.69
C LEU A 167 -7.67 -15.29 -7.72
N LYS A 168 -7.25 -14.77 -6.56
CA LYS A 168 -6.05 -13.94 -6.39
C LYS A 168 -4.88 -14.68 -5.77
N THR A 169 -5.02 -15.98 -5.55
CA THR A 169 -3.92 -16.83 -5.08
C THR A 169 -3.02 -17.19 -6.27
N HIS A 170 -1.76 -16.78 -6.22
CA HIS A 170 -0.81 -16.98 -7.31
C HIS A 170 0.48 -17.64 -6.85
N PHE A 171 0.84 -18.75 -7.50
CA PHE A 171 2.16 -19.35 -7.40
C PHE A 171 2.96 -18.95 -8.65
N ILE A 172 4.07 -18.25 -8.48
CA ILE A 172 4.84 -17.65 -9.56
C ILE A 172 6.29 -18.13 -9.50
N GLY A 173 6.75 -18.81 -10.55
CA GLY A 173 8.16 -19.18 -10.73
C GLY A 173 8.99 -17.98 -11.23
N ASN A 174 10.31 -18.07 -11.14
CA ASN A 174 11.24 -17.01 -11.58
C ASN A 174 11.35 -16.87 -13.11
N ASP A 175 10.85 -17.84 -13.87
CA ASP A 175 10.62 -17.78 -15.32
C ASP A 175 9.52 -16.77 -15.71
N ASN A 176 8.66 -16.43 -14.77
CA ASN A 176 7.63 -15.41 -14.92
C ASN A 176 7.99 -14.13 -14.15
N ARG A 177 7.36 -13.01 -14.53
CA ARG A 177 7.56 -11.75 -13.83
C ARG A 177 6.95 -11.80 -12.42
N GLN A 178 7.81 -11.75 -11.42
CA GLN A 178 7.42 -11.69 -10.00
C GLN A 178 7.23 -10.23 -9.57
N ASN A 179 6.03 -9.89 -9.12
CA ASN A 179 5.67 -8.55 -8.65
C ASN A 179 5.22 -8.59 -7.19
N VAL A 180 5.74 -7.66 -6.40
CA VAL A 180 5.31 -7.41 -5.01
C VAL A 180 5.00 -5.93 -4.85
N THR A 181 3.78 -5.59 -4.43
CA THR A 181 3.30 -4.18 -4.29
C THR A 181 3.64 -3.29 -5.50
N GLY A 182 3.48 -3.84 -6.72
CA GLY A 182 3.75 -3.11 -7.95
C GLY A 182 5.21 -3.07 -8.40
N LEU A 183 6.15 -3.62 -7.62
CA LEU A 183 7.57 -3.68 -7.94
C LEU A 183 7.98 -5.05 -8.44
N VAL A 184 8.87 -5.11 -9.40
CA VAL A 184 9.46 -6.37 -9.92
C VAL A 184 10.61 -6.80 -9.02
N VAL A 185 10.66 -8.10 -8.65
CA VAL A 185 11.62 -8.66 -7.68
C VAL A 185 12.44 -9.84 -8.22
N ASN A 186 12.41 -10.13 -9.52
CA ASN A 186 13.10 -11.32 -10.10
C ASN A 186 14.60 -11.33 -9.78
N GLU A 187 15.37 -10.35 -10.20
CA GLU A 187 16.82 -10.27 -9.98
C GLU A 187 17.20 -9.13 -9.05
N LYS A 188 16.56 -8.00 -9.28
CA LYS A 188 16.72 -6.76 -8.51
C LYS A 188 15.39 -6.05 -8.39
N LEU A 189 15.29 -5.17 -7.41
CA LEU A 189 14.11 -4.33 -7.28
C LEU A 189 14.04 -3.35 -8.45
N SER A 190 12.92 -3.35 -9.17
CA SER A 190 12.74 -2.45 -10.30
C SER A 190 11.26 -2.08 -10.53
N ILE A 191 11.07 -0.95 -11.20
CA ILE A 191 9.76 -0.50 -11.67
C ILE A 191 9.40 -1.29 -12.95
N PRO A 192 8.13 -1.70 -13.14
CA PRO A 192 7.69 -2.36 -14.36
C PRO A 192 8.04 -1.56 -15.62
N SER A 193 8.52 -2.25 -16.66
CA SER A 193 8.93 -1.61 -17.93
C SER A 193 7.81 -0.83 -18.60
N SER A 194 6.56 -1.33 -18.48
CA SER A 194 5.37 -0.66 -19.00
C SER A 194 5.15 0.69 -18.32
N TYR A 195 5.27 0.76 -16.99
CA TYR A 195 5.16 2.02 -16.25
C TYR A 195 6.23 3.03 -16.72
N LYS A 196 7.50 2.61 -16.77
CA LYS A 196 8.60 3.47 -17.23
C LYS A 196 8.42 3.94 -18.67
N ARG A 197 7.91 3.07 -19.55
CA ARG A 197 7.63 3.42 -20.95
C ARG A 197 6.52 4.49 -21.06
N ASN A 198 5.40 4.28 -20.34
CA ASN A 198 4.30 5.23 -20.34
C ASN A 198 4.73 6.59 -19.77
N LEU A 199 5.49 6.57 -18.66
CA LEU A 199 6.01 7.80 -18.06
C LEU A 199 6.99 8.54 -18.99
N ARG A 200 7.86 7.80 -19.71
CA ARG A 200 8.75 8.42 -20.71
C ARG A 200 7.98 9.10 -21.84
N GLN A 201 6.94 8.46 -22.31
CA GLN A 201 6.06 9.01 -23.36
C GLN A 201 5.37 10.29 -22.85
N GLU A 202 4.82 10.27 -21.67
CA GLU A 202 4.16 11.41 -21.04
C GLU A 202 5.12 12.61 -20.86
N ILE A 203 6.34 12.36 -20.37
CA ILE A 203 7.38 13.39 -20.26
C ILE A 203 7.75 13.96 -21.62
N TYR A 204 7.89 13.11 -22.65
CA TYR A 204 8.21 13.55 -23.99
C TYR A 204 7.13 14.48 -24.55
N TYR A 205 5.86 14.12 -24.40
CA TYR A 205 4.75 14.98 -24.87
C TYR A 205 4.71 16.30 -24.11
N THR A 206 4.85 16.28 -22.81
CA THR A 206 4.86 17.49 -21.97
C THR A 206 5.97 18.46 -22.35
N LEU A 207 7.20 17.96 -22.54
CA LEU A 207 8.36 18.79 -22.88
C LEU A 207 8.33 19.28 -24.33
N LYS A 208 7.65 18.58 -25.25
CA LYS A 208 7.63 18.91 -26.67
C LYS A 208 6.43 19.77 -27.08
N PHE A 209 5.26 19.50 -26.53
CA PHE A 209 4.01 20.11 -26.96
C PHE A 209 3.34 20.97 -25.88
N GLY A 210 3.88 20.95 -24.65
CA GLY A 210 3.32 21.67 -23.50
C GLY A 210 2.44 20.83 -22.60
N ILE A 211 2.11 21.39 -21.43
CA ILE A 211 1.33 20.71 -20.39
C ILE A 211 -0.10 20.42 -20.87
N GLU A 212 -0.74 21.41 -21.46
CA GLU A 212 -2.14 21.37 -21.91
C GLU A 212 -2.36 20.28 -22.96
N ASP A 213 -1.53 20.28 -24.00
CA ASP A 213 -1.57 19.26 -25.04
C ASP A 213 -1.28 17.87 -24.50
N SER A 214 -0.36 17.74 -23.55
CA SER A 214 -0.06 16.46 -22.88
C SER A 214 -1.25 15.92 -22.08
N ILE A 215 -2.00 16.79 -21.42
CA ILE A 215 -3.21 16.42 -20.67
C ILE A 215 -4.29 15.92 -21.62
N VAL A 216 -4.54 16.65 -22.70
CA VAL A 216 -5.57 16.31 -23.71
C VAL A 216 -5.23 15.01 -24.42
N HIS A 217 -4.02 14.89 -24.99
CA HIS A 217 -3.57 13.70 -25.72
C HIS A 217 -3.48 12.44 -24.82
N GLY A 218 -3.08 12.63 -23.56
CA GLY A 218 -3.02 11.56 -22.58
C GLY A 218 -4.39 11.14 -22.04
N ASN A 219 -5.48 11.85 -22.42
CA ASN A 219 -6.83 11.67 -21.88
C ASN A 219 -6.84 11.59 -20.35
N ARG A 220 -6.18 12.56 -19.70
CA ARG A 220 -5.98 12.59 -18.24
C ARG A 220 -7.23 13.13 -17.56
N LEU A 221 -8.24 12.27 -17.36
CA LEU A 221 -9.58 12.63 -16.84
C LEU A 221 -9.55 13.48 -15.56
N ASN A 222 -8.59 13.25 -14.65
CA ASN A 222 -8.44 14.03 -13.42
C ASN A 222 -7.96 15.48 -13.63
N PHE A 223 -7.51 15.79 -14.84
CA PHE A 223 -6.97 17.09 -15.24
C PHE A 223 -7.71 17.67 -16.46
N LEU A 224 -8.88 17.11 -16.77
CA LEU A 224 -9.77 17.56 -17.82
C LEU A 224 -11.14 17.89 -17.24
N GLU A 225 -11.73 19.00 -17.68
CA GLU A 225 -13.12 19.38 -17.46
C GLU A 225 -13.71 19.86 -18.78
N ASP A 226 -14.80 19.24 -19.21
CA ASP A 226 -15.42 19.50 -20.52
C ASP A 226 -14.42 19.46 -21.71
N GLY A 227 -13.43 18.56 -21.63
CA GLY A 227 -12.38 18.42 -22.64
C GLY A 227 -11.28 19.48 -22.58
N GLN A 228 -11.35 20.42 -21.63
CA GLN A 228 -10.33 21.46 -21.43
C GLN A 228 -9.37 21.09 -20.31
N PRO A 229 -8.07 21.40 -20.46
CA PRO A 229 -7.08 21.17 -19.41
C PRO A 229 -7.36 22.04 -18.17
N ILE A 230 -7.35 21.39 -17.00
CA ILE A 230 -7.46 22.07 -15.72
C ILE A 230 -6.30 21.64 -14.81
N ARG A 231 -6.00 22.45 -13.77
CA ARG A 231 -5.00 22.11 -12.75
C ARG A 231 -3.62 21.78 -13.33
N CYS A 232 -3.18 22.48 -14.37
CA CYS A 232 -1.88 22.27 -15.01
C CYS A 232 -0.70 22.26 -14.02
N PRO A 233 -0.63 23.13 -12.99
CA PRO A 233 0.40 23.05 -11.95
C PRO A 233 0.40 21.73 -11.17
N THR A 234 -0.81 21.22 -10.84
CA THR A 234 -0.97 19.94 -10.15
C THR A 234 -0.53 18.76 -11.02
N TYR A 235 -0.80 18.82 -12.34
CA TYR A 235 -0.32 17.82 -13.29
C TYR A 235 1.21 17.79 -13.35
N MET A 236 1.87 18.94 -13.41
CA MET A 236 3.34 19.01 -13.40
C MET A 236 3.91 18.41 -12.10
N THR A 237 3.32 18.74 -10.95
CA THR A 237 3.71 18.15 -9.67
C THR A 237 3.53 16.63 -9.66
N HIS A 238 2.43 16.12 -10.21
CA HIS A 238 2.18 14.69 -10.37
C HIS A 238 3.24 14.02 -11.25
N LEU A 239 3.61 14.65 -12.37
CA LEU A 239 4.61 14.11 -13.30
C LEU A 239 6.00 14.06 -12.65
N ILE A 240 6.43 15.12 -11.98
CA ILE A 240 7.67 15.16 -11.20
C ILE A 240 7.66 14.11 -10.09
N GLY A 241 6.55 13.96 -9.36
CA GLY A 241 6.37 12.94 -8.33
C GLY A 241 6.50 11.52 -8.89
N SER A 242 5.96 11.27 -10.10
CA SER A 242 6.08 9.97 -10.78
C SER A 242 7.53 9.65 -11.16
N VAL A 243 8.29 10.64 -11.60
CA VAL A 243 9.74 10.50 -11.86
C VAL A 243 10.49 10.24 -10.55
N GLN A 244 10.16 10.98 -9.50
CA GLN A 244 10.77 10.80 -8.18
C GLN A 244 10.50 9.39 -7.63
N TYR A 245 9.29 8.84 -7.83
CA TYR A 245 8.97 7.46 -7.46
C TYR A 245 9.86 6.44 -8.18
N VAL A 246 10.13 6.63 -9.48
CA VAL A 246 11.08 5.76 -10.20
C VAL A 246 12.47 5.85 -9.59
N LEU A 247 12.94 7.07 -9.28
CA LEU A 247 14.28 7.29 -8.74
C LEU A 247 14.44 6.81 -7.28
N GLN A 248 13.36 6.72 -6.50
CA GLN A 248 13.40 6.06 -5.18
C GLN A 248 13.72 4.57 -5.27
N ILE A 249 13.30 3.92 -6.35
CA ILE A 249 13.53 2.48 -6.58
C ILE A 249 14.81 2.24 -7.39
N GLU A 250 15.04 3.05 -8.41
CA GLU A 250 16.18 2.98 -9.35
C GLU A 250 17.00 4.27 -9.30
N PRO A 251 17.75 4.57 -8.23
CA PRO A 251 18.40 5.88 -8.04
C PRO A 251 19.46 6.21 -9.10
N GLU A 252 20.06 5.20 -9.71
CA GLU A 252 21.09 5.37 -10.75
C GLU A 252 20.54 5.41 -12.18
N ASN A 253 19.21 5.48 -12.35
CA ASN A 253 18.60 5.52 -13.68
C ASN A 253 18.84 6.87 -14.35
N ARG A 254 19.92 6.93 -15.15
CA ARG A 254 20.41 8.17 -15.81
C ARG A 254 19.35 8.87 -16.63
N TRP A 255 18.45 8.11 -17.30
CA TRP A 255 17.40 8.72 -18.11
C TRP A 255 16.44 9.51 -17.23
N PHE A 256 15.97 8.94 -16.11
CA PHE A 256 15.02 9.60 -15.20
C PHE A 256 15.69 10.71 -14.37
N LEU A 257 16.98 10.62 -14.08
CA LEU A 257 17.73 11.74 -13.48
C LEU A 257 17.74 12.96 -14.40
N ASN A 258 18.06 12.76 -15.69
CA ASN A 258 18.02 13.84 -16.70
C ASN A 258 16.59 14.37 -16.91
N ALA A 259 15.61 13.48 -17.01
CA ALA A 259 14.21 13.86 -17.16
C ALA A 259 13.70 14.71 -15.99
N LYS A 260 14.09 14.38 -14.75
CA LYS A 260 13.77 15.18 -13.56
C LYS A 260 14.28 16.59 -13.69
N GLN A 261 15.54 16.77 -14.09
CA GLN A 261 16.14 18.11 -14.26
C GLN A 261 15.39 18.91 -15.30
N LYS A 262 15.13 18.33 -16.47
CA LYS A 262 14.39 18.99 -17.55
C LYS A 262 12.96 19.41 -17.15
N LEU A 263 12.26 18.55 -16.40
CA LEU A 263 10.92 18.87 -15.88
C LEU A 263 10.95 20.00 -14.86
N LEU A 264 11.96 20.03 -13.98
CA LEU A 264 12.11 21.12 -13.01
C LEU A 264 12.41 22.45 -13.70
N ASP A 265 13.27 22.45 -14.73
CA ASP A 265 13.60 23.64 -15.48
C ASP A 265 12.38 24.14 -16.28
N TYR A 266 11.64 23.22 -16.91
CA TYR A 266 10.38 23.53 -17.59
C TYR A 266 9.33 24.10 -16.62
N ALA A 267 9.15 23.49 -15.46
CA ALA A 267 8.21 23.95 -14.45
C ALA A 267 8.55 25.36 -13.96
N ARG A 268 9.83 25.65 -13.73
CA ARG A 268 10.28 27.01 -13.32
C ARG A 268 9.96 28.07 -14.39
N ALA A 269 10.15 27.73 -15.67
CA ALA A 269 9.81 28.63 -16.77
C ALA A 269 8.30 28.84 -16.85
N TYR A 270 7.52 27.76 -16.86
CA TYR A 270 6.06 27.80 -16.92
C TYR A 270 5.42 28.62 -15.80
N PHE A 271 5.83 28.41 -14.54
CA PHE A 271 5.27 29.14 -13.39
C PHE A 271 5.67 30.63 -13.36
N ARG A 272 6.83 30.97 -13.93
CA ARG A 272 7.26 32.36 -14.06
C ARG A 272 6.42 33.11 -15.08
N ASP A 273 6.13 32.47 -16.23
CA ASP A 273 5.33 33.06 -17.30
C ASP A 273 3.85 33.21 -16.92
N GLU A 274 3.31 32.32 -16.07
CA GLU A 274 1.94 32.37 -15.56
C GLU A 274 1.76 33.31 -14.34
N GLY A 275 2.82 33.97 -13.86
CA GLY A 275 2.76 34.86 -12.69
C GLY A 275 2.49 34.15 -11.36
N LEU A 276 2.65 32.82 -11.30
CA LEU A 276 2.41 31.96 -10.12
C LEU A 276 3.66 31.79 -9.23
N GLY A 277 4.69 32.58 -9.44
CA GLY A 277 6.03 32.38 -8.87
C GLY A 277 6.49 33.41 -7.83
N GLU A 278 5.61 34.23 -7.25
CA GLU A 278 5.94 35.16 -6.17
C GLU A 278 4.92 35.00 -5.03
N GLU A 279 5.19 34.08 -4.10
CA GLU A 279 4.85 34.16 -2.68
C GLU A 279 5.81 33.28 -1.86
#